data_e0685b155dbe05b1e92e37d32894cefe
#
_entry.id   e0685b155dbe05b1e92e37d32894cefe
#
_cell.length_a   1.000
_cell.length_b   1.000
_cell.length_c   1.000
_cell.angle_alpha   90.00
_cell.angle_beta   90.00
_cell.angle_gamma   90.00
#
_symmetry.space_group_name_H-M   'P 1'
#
loop_
_entity.id
_entity.type
_entity.pdbx_description
1 polymer ?
#
loop_
_entity_poly.entity_id
_entity_poly.type
_entity_poly.pdbx_seq_one_letter_code
_entity_poly.pdbx_strand_id
1 'polypeptide(L)'
;MTEINITDAYDLQAISNKLYLWQGDITTLKCGAIVNAANSAMLGCFVPCHKCIDNAIHTFSGVQLRLECNRIMKLQGHKEQTGAAKITKSYNLPCDYILHTVGPIVYGHLTDKHRKLLASCYRSCLELAESNGVKSIAFCCISTGEFHFPNDIAAQIAVETAKDYLKHSELEMVIFNVFKDTDKKIYEKLLR
;
A
#
# COMPACT_ATOMS: atom_id res chain seq x y z
N MET A 1 28.29 14.00 -1.55
CA MET A 1 26.87 14.33 -1.79
C MET A 1 26.16 14.00 -0.49
N THR A 2 25.56 14.97 0.17
CA THR A 2 24.75 14.75 1.38
C THR A 2 23.53 13.92 0.96
N GLU A 3 23.37 12.72 1.49
CA GLU A 3 22.14 11.95 1.30
C GLU A 3 20.98 12.77 1.88
N ILE A 4 20.06 13.17 1.02
CA ILE A 4 18.84 13.86 1.44
C ILE A 4 17.97 12.80 2.14
N ASN A 5 17.65 13.05 3.42
CA ASN A 5 16.77 12.17 4.16
C ASN A 5 15.38 12.17 3.50
N ILE A 6 14.74 11.02 3.40
CA ILE A 6 13.40 10.88 2.81
C ILE A 6 12.37 11.78 3.49
N THR A 7 12.46 11.97 4.80
CA THR A 7 11.57 12.84 5.57
C THR A 7 11.68 14.31 5.15
N ASP A 8 12.88 14.78 4.84
CA ASP A 8 13.12 16.16 4.41
C ASP A 8 12.74 16.37 2.95
N ALA A 9 12.97 15.35 2.10
CA ALA A 9 12.66 15.42 0.68
C ALA A 9 11.14 15.47 0.38
N TYR A 10 10.32 14.87 1.24
CA TYR A 10 8.87 14.71 1.01
C TYR A 10 8.00 15.37 2.08
N ASP A 11 8.56 16.11 3.01
CA ASP A 11 7.80 16.73 4.14
C ASP A 11 6.90 15.71 4.87
N LEU A 12 7.50 14.55 5.19
CA LEU A 12 6.80 13.49 5.90
C LEU A 12 6.51 13.91 7.34
N GLN A 13 5.24 13.94 7.70
CA GLN A 13 4.82 14.21 9.07
C GLN A 13 5.06 12.98 9.95
N ALA A 14 6.03 13.06 10.85
CA ALA A 14 6.26 12.03 11.87
C ALA A 14 5.07 11.98 12.86
N ILE A 15 4.56 10.78 13.11
CA ILE A 15 3.37 10.57 13.95
C ILE A 15 3.74 9.90 15.26
N SER A 16 4.55 8.89 15.18
CA SER A 16 5.13 8.16 16.29
C SER A 16 6.41 7.49 15.83
N ASN A 17 7.08 6.76 16.72
CA ASN A 17 8.26 6.02 16.34
C ASN A 17 8.01 5.15 15.10
N LYS A 18 8.73 5.38 14.00
CA LYS A 18 8.67 4.67 12.71
C LYS A 18 7.37 4.87 11.89
N LEU A 19 6.38 5.63 12.36
CA LEU A 19 5.13 5.89 11.62
C LEU A 19 5.08 7.33 11.10
N TYR A 20 4.75 7.47 9.82
CA TYR A 20 4.70 8.74 9.11
C TYR A 20 3.40 8.88 8.32
N LEU A 21 2.92 10.10 8.20
CA LEU A 21 1.84 10.49 7.30
C LEU A 21 2.40 11.37 6.19
N TRP A 22 2.01 11.10 4.97
CA TRP A 22 2.36 11.94 3.82
C TRP A 22 1.19 12.06 2.87
N GLN A 23 0.92 13.30 2.42
CA GLN A 23 -0.08 13.57 1.40
C GLN A 23 0.60 13.86 0.07
N GLY A 24 0.38 12.98 -0.91
CA GLY A 24 0.98 13.13 -2.23
C GLY A 24 0.71 11.96 -3.15
N ASP A 25 1.30 12.00 -4.33
CA ASP A 25 1.21 10.92 -5.31
C ASP A 25 2.25 9.84 -4.97
N ILE A 26 1.79 8.69 -4.49
CA ILE A 26 2.64 7.56 -4.09
C ILE A 26 3.60 7.09 -5.19
N THR A 27 3.25 7.32 -6.46
CA THR A 27 4.08 6.92 -7.61
C THR A 27 5.35 7.77 -7.76
N THR A 28 5.43 8.89 -7.05
CA THR A 28 6.61 9.78 -7.04
C THR A 28 7.52 9.54 -5.83
N LEU A 29 7.09 8.73 -4.86
CA LEU A 29 7.79 8.56 -3.60
C LEU A 29 9.01 7.64 -3.75
N LYS A 30 10.19 8.14 -3.40
CA LYS A 30 11.43 7.35 -3.35
C LYS A 30 11.57 6.68 -1.97
N CYS A 31 11.25 5.40 -1.90
CA CYS A 31 11.32 4.59 -0.68
C CYS A 31 11.64 3.13 -1.04
N GLY A 32 11.82 2.27 -0.05
CA GLY A 32 12.09 0.84 -0.29
C GLY A 32 10.94 0.13 -0.99
N ALA A 33 9.70 0.41 -0.59
CA ALA A 33 8.54 -0.17 -1.28
C ALA A 33 7.30 0.71 -1.18
N ILE A 34 6.46 0.65 -2.22
CA ILE A 34 5.09 1.18 -2.19
C ILE A 34 4.09 0.04 -2.27
N VAL A 35 2.90 0.23 -1.70
CA VAL A 35 1.82 -0.77 -1.75
C VAL A 35 0.78 -0.39 -2.80
N ASN A 36 0.49 -1.35 -3.67
CA ASN A 36 -0.58 -1.29 -4.66
C ASN A 36 -1.81 -2.04 -4.16
N ALA A 37 -2.94 -1.36 -4.07
CA ALA A 37 -4.24 -2.00 -3.86
C ALA A 37 -4.75 -2.60 -5.18
N ALA A 38 -4.30 -3.81 -5.46
CA ALA A 38 -4.56 -4.54 -6.70
C ALA A 38 -5.94 -5.21 -6.72
N ASN A 39 -6.39 -5.59 -7.91
CA ASN A 39 -7.48 -6.55 -8.06
C ASN A 39 -6.95 -8.00 -8.05
N SER A 40 -7.84 -8.98 -7.92
CA SER A 40 -7.47 -10.40 -7.82
C SER A 40 -6.78 -10.99 -9.05
N ALA A 41 -6.86 -10.34 -10.21
CA ALA A 41 -6.12 -10.74 -11.41
C ALA A 41 -4.66 -10.26 -11.38
N MET A 42 -4.35 -9.24 -10.57
CA MET A 42 -3.02 -8.63 -10.41
C MET A 42 -2.44 -7.99 -11.69
N LEU A 43 -3.25 -7.82 -12.74
CA LEU A 43 -2.80 -7.31 -14.03
C LEU A 43 -2.98 -5.80 -14.20
N GLY A 44 -3.31 -5.10 -13.15
CA GLY A 44 -3.63 -3.69 -13.17
C GLY A 44 -5.07 -3.39 -13.60
N CYS A 45 -5.47 -2.15 -13.47
CA CYS A 45 -6.75 -1.67 -13.97
C CYS A 45 -6.64 -1.31 -15.45
N PHE A 46 -7.54 -1.88 -16.28
CA PHE A 46 -7.59 -1.64 -17.72
C PHE A 46 -8.58 -0.54 -18.14
N VAL A 47 -9.30 0.05 -17.20
CA VAL A 47 -10.24 1.12 -17.50
C VAL A 47 -9.46 2.39 -17.86
N PRO A 48 -9.60 2.93 -19.09
CA PRO A 48 -8.87 4.11 -19.52
C PRO A 48 -9.16 5.30 -18.61
N CYS A 49 -8.12 6.05 -18.26
CA CYS A 49 -8.21 7.22 -17.39
C CYS A 49 -8.89 6.99 -16.02
N HIS A 50 -8.97 5.73 -15.57
CA HIS A 50 -9.46 5.40 -14.25
C HIS A 50 -8.45 5.88 -13.20
N LYS A 51 -8.89 6.76 -12.33
CA LYS A 51 -8.02 7.41 -11.34
C LYS A 51 -7.77 6.57 -10.09
N CYS A 52 -7.83 5.24 -10.19
CA CYS A 52 -7.49 4.37 -9.06
C CYS A 52 -5.97 4.16 -8.99
N ILE A 53 -5.51 3.80 -7.80
CA ILE A 53 -4.08 3.59 -7.53
C ILE A 53 -3.48 2.48 -8.39
N ASP A 54 -4.21 1.40 -8.64
CA ASP A 54 -3.78 0.28 -9.47
C ASP A 54 -3.55 0.70 -10.94
N ASN A 55 -4.41 1.60 -11.48
CA ASN A 55 -4.21 2.19 -12.81
C ASN A 55 -2.96 3.09 -12.83
N ALA A 56 -2.80 3.97 -11.84
CA ALA A 56 -1.66 4.89 -11.77
C ALA A 56 -0.32 4.14 -11.66
N ILE A 57 -0.20 3.20 -10.73
CA ILE A 57 1.03 2.41 -10.52
C ILE A 57 1.40 1.65 -11.79
N HIS A 58 0.45 0.93 -12.41
CA HIS A 58 0.74 0.19 -13.65
C HIS A 58 1.05 1.10 -14.84
N THR A 59 0.50 2.31 -14.88
CA THR A 59 0.78 3.29 -15.93
C THR A 59 2.20 3.84 -15.80
N PHE A 60 2.57 4.32 -14.62
CA PHE A 60 3.86 4.96 -14.40
C PHE A 60 5.02 3.98 -14.27
N SER A 61 4.79 2.78 -13.72
CA SER A 61 5.80 1.71 -13.68
C SER A 61 6.17 1.16 -15.06
N GLY A 62 5.22 1.22 -16.00
CA GLY A 62 5.42 0.75 -17.36
C GLY A 62 4.94 -0.68 -17.61
N VAL A 63 5.04 -1.10 -18.88
CA VAL A 63 4.51 -2.41 -19.34
C VAL A 63 5.21 -3.60 -18.67
N GLN A 64 6.46 -3.45 -18.27
CA GLN A 64 7.24 -4.52 -17.64
C GLN A 64 6.59 -5.00 -16.34
N LEU A 65 6.02 -4.11 -15.52
CA LEU A 65 5.29 -4.48 -14.32
C LEU A 65 4.13 -5.44 -14.65
N ARG A 66 3.34 -5.09 -15.65
CA ARG A 66 2.21 -5.93 -16.08
C ARG A 66 2.65 -7.29 -16.60
N LEU A 67 3.76 -7.35 -17.33
CA LEU A 67 4.34 -8.60 -17.81
C LEU A 67 4.85 -9.48 -16.65
N GLU A 68 5.49 -8.89 -15.65
CA GLU A 68 5.93 -9.61 -14.45
C GLU A 68 4.74 -10.15 -13.65
N CYS A 69 3.74 -9.33 -13.38
CA CYS A 69 2.51 -9.76 -12.72
C CYS A 69 1.83 -10.91 -13.48
N ASN A 70 1.73 -10.81 -14.82
CA ASN A 70 1.16 -11.88 -15.64
C ASN A 70 1.97 -13.19 -15.51
N ARG A 71 3.31 -13.11 -15.50
CA ARG A 71 4.15 -14.29 -15.32
C ARG A 71 3.91 -14.93 -13.93
N ILE A 72 3.87 -14.13 -12.88
CA ILE A 72 3.60 -14.59 -11.51
C ILE A 72 2.24 -15.29 -11.44
N MET A 73 1.19 -14.65 -11.97
CA MET A 73 -0.17 -15.18 -11.90
C MET A 73 -0.38 -16.41 -12.77
N LYS A 74 0.30 -16.52 -13.91
CA LYS A 74 0.31 -17.75 -14.73
C LYS A 74 0.97 -18.92 -13.99
N LEU A 75 2.07 -18.69 -13.31
CA LEU A 75 2.73 -19.72 -12.49
C LEU A 75 1.87 -20.17 -11.32
N GLN A 76 1.14 -19.23 -10.70
CA GLN A 76 0.20 -19.52 -9.62
C GLN A 76 -1.02 -20.31 -10.08
N GLY A 77 -1.51 -20.08 -11.30
CA GLY A 77 -2.63 -20.79 -11.89
C GLY A 77 -4.02 -20.44 -11.37
N HIS A 78 -4.14 -19.50 -10.45
CA HIS A 78 -5.43 -19.04 -9.91
C HIS A 78 -5.35 -17.56 -9.50
N LYS A 79 -6.52 -16.92 -9.31
CA LYS A 79 -6.62 -15.54 -8.84
C LYS A 79 -5.99 -15.36 -7.46
N GLU A 80 -5.46 -14.16 -7.20
CA GLU A 80 -4.90 -13.82 -5.89
C GLU A 80 -5.99 -13.76 -4.82
N GLN A 81 -5.64 -14.23 -3.63
CA GLN A 81 -6.53 -14.22 -2.48
C GLN A 81 -6.57 -12.86 -1.81
N THR A 82 -7.76 -12.48 -1.31
CA THR A 82 -7.91 -11.28 -0.49
C THR A 82 -7.10 -11.42 0.80
N GLY A 83 -6.30 -10.42 1.13
CA GLY A 83 -5.45 -10.40 2.32
C GLY A 83 -4.03 -10.90 2.10
N ALA A 84 -3.73 -11.52 0.95
CA ALA A 84 -2.37 -11.92 0.59
C ALA A 84 -1.59 -10.78 -0.08
N ALA A 85 -0.26 -10.92 -0.16
CA ALA A 85 0.61 -9.95 -0.82
C ALA A 85 1.62 -10.63 -1.75
N LYS A 86 2.04 -9.91 -2.79
CA LYS A 86 3.12 -10.28 -3.70
C LYS A 86 4.06 -9.10 -3.92
N ILE A 87 5.32 -9.39 -4.22
CA ILE A 87 6.34 -8.37 -4.49
C ILE A 87 6.80 -8.45 -5.94
N THR A 88 7.01 -7.28 -6.54
CA THR A 88 7.63 -7.12 -7.86
C THR A 88 8.66 -6.01 -7.83
N LYS A 89 9.47 -5.88 -8.87
CA LYS A 89 10.27 -4.69 -9.11
C LYS A 89 9.38 -3.49 -9.44
N SER A 90 9.88 -2.29 -9.17
CA SER A 90 9.15 -1.03 -9.42
C SER A 90 9.27 -0.52 -10.87
N TYR A 91 10.29 -0.99 -11.59
CA TYR A 91 10.63 -0.58 -12.97
C TYR A 91 10.91 0.93 -13.10
N ASN A 92 9.96 1.71 -13.66
CA ASN A 92 10.16 3.15 -13.87
C ASN A 92 9.78 4.00 -12.65
N LEU A 93 9.27 3.41 -11.58
CA LEU A 93 8.96 4.16 -10.35
C LEU A 93 10.24 4.37 -9.52
N PRO A 94 10.31 5.44 -8.71
CA PRO A 94 11.50 5.78 -7.94
C PRO A 94 11.73 4.90 -6.70
N CYS A 95 10.74 4.11 -6.28
CA CYS A 95 10.88 3.11 -5.20
C CYS A 95 11.61 1.85 -5.71
N ASP A 96 12.08 0.98 -4.79
CA ASP A 96 12.78 -0.25 -5.18
C ASP A 96 11.81 -1.37 -5.56
N TYR A 97 10.70 -1.49 -4.82
CA TYR A 97 9.72 -2.57 -4.99
C TYR A 97 8.28 -2.05 -4.98
N ILE A 98 7.38 -2.86 -5.55
CA ILE A 98 5.93 -2.73 -5.40
C ILE A 98 5.40 -3.97 -4.71
N LEU A 99 4.66 -3.77 -3.63
CA LEU A 99 3.93 -4.81 -2.93
C LEU A 99 2.46 -4.75 -3.36
N HIS A 100 1.95 -5.81 -3.96
CA HIS A 100 0.59 -5.90 -4.44
C HIS A 100 -0.25 -6.69 -3.46
N THR A 101 -1.36 -6.11 -2.99
CA THR A 101 -2.32 -6.81 -2.12
C THR A 101 -3.75 -6.62 -2.62
N VAL A 102 -4.58 -7.63 -2.43
CA VAL A 102 -5.99 -7.58 -2.81
C VAL A 102 -6.83 -7.32 -1.57
N GLY A 103 -7.37 -6.13 -1.48
CA GLY A 103 -8.22 -5.76 -0.36
C GLY A 103 -9.62 -6.36 -0.44
N PRO A 104 -10.37 -6.40 0.68
CA PRO A 104 -11.76 -6.85 0.70
C PRO A 104 -12.69 -5.83 0.03
N ILE A 105 -13.70 -6.33 -0.69
CA ILE A 105 -14.78 -5.54 -1.26
C ILE A 105 -15.96 -5.57 -0.29
N VAL A 106 -16.50 -4.40 0.08
CA VAL A 106 -17.65 -4.29 0.98
C VAL A 106 -18.89 -4.02 0.16
N TYR A 107 -19.72 -5.04 -0.02
CA TYR A 107 -21.06 -4.90 -0.58
C TYR A 107 -22.08 -4.86 0.56
N GLY A 108 -22.66 -3.67 0.81
CA GLY A 108 -23.66 -3.48 1.87
C GLY A 108 -23.02 -3.33 3.25
N HIS A 109 -23.09 -4.35 4.10
CA HIS A 109 -22.64 -4.24 5.49
C HIS A 109 -21.19 -4.63 5.70
N LEU A 110 -20.45 -3.80 6.45
CA LEU A 110 -19.12 -4.13 6.93
C LEU A 110 -19.21 -5.25 8.00
N THR A 111 -18.41 -6.30 7.81
CA THR A 111 -18.36 -7.47 8.70
C THR A 111 -16.96 -7.62 9.33
N ASP A 112 -16.86 -8.41 10.40
CA ASP A 112 -15.58 -8.76 11.01
C ASP A 112 -14.65 -9.51 10.05
N LYS A 113 -15.19 -10.27 9.12
CA LYS A 113 -14.41 -10.90 8.06
C LYS A 113 -13.71 -9.85 7.19
N HIS A 114 -14.40 -8.77 6.79
CA HIS A 114 -13.80 -7.68 6.02
C HIS A 114 -12.69 -6.99 6.83
N ARG A 115 -12.91 -6.73 8.13
CA ARG A 115 -11.89 -6.13 9.02
C ARG A 115 -10.64 -7.00 9.12
N LYS A 116 -10.80 -8.30 9.35
CA LYS A 116 -9.69 -9.27 9.42
C LYS A 116 -8.92 -9.36 8.09
N LEU A 117 -9.63 -9.38 6.97
CA LEU A 117 -9.00 -9.41 5.65
C LEU A 117 -8.23 -8.13 5.34
N LEU A 118 -8.76 -6.96 5.74
CA LEU A 118 -8.02 -5.70 5.57
C LEU A 118 -6.76 -5.67 6.44
N ALA A 119 -6.84 -6.08 7.70
CA ALA A 119 -5.67 -6.22 8.57
C ALA A 119 -4.64 -7.20 7.98
N SER A 120 -5.09 -8.32 7.38
CA SER A 120 -4.24 -9.27 6.67
C SER A 120 -3.49 -8.62 5.51
N CYS A 121 -4.11 -7.71 4.73
CA CYS A 121 -3.43 -6.99 3.66
C CYS A 121 -2.22 -6.20 4.18
N TYR A 122 -2.41 -5.44 5.26
CA TYR A 122 -1.32 -4.67 5.87
C TYR A 122 -0.24 -5.60 6.42
N ARG A 123 -0.61 -6.62 7.19
CA ARG A 123 0.33 -7.57 7.79
C ARG A 123 1.14 -8.31 6.73
N SER A 124 0.50 -8.88 5.71
CA SER A 124 1.18 -9.61 4.63
C SER A 124 2.16 -8.72 3.86
N CYS A 125 1.82 -7.44 3.64
CA CYS A 125 2.74 -6.48 3.01
C CYS A 125 3.95 -6.18 3.92
N LEU A 126 3.74 -5.99 5.23
CA LEU A 126 4.82 -5.73 6.19
C LEU A 126 5.76 -6.94 6.29
N GLU A 127 5.22 -8.14 6.43
CA GLU A 127 5.99 -9.40 6.48
C GLU A 127 6.81 -9.61 5.19
N LEU A 128 6.19 -9.36 4.04
CA LEU A 128 6.84 -9.53 2.75
C LEU A 128 7.92 -8.46 2.51
N ALA A 129 7.71 -7.23 2.95
CA ALA A 129 8.71 -6.16 2.92
C ALA A 129 9.92 -6.54 3.76
N GLU A 130 9.70 -6.92 5.01
CA GLU A 130 10.78 -7.26 5.95
C GLU A 130 11.58 -8.49 5.49
N SER A 131 10.91 -9.55 4.99
CA SER A 131 11.56 -10.75 4.45
C SER A 131 12.41 -10.49 3.19
N ASN A 132 12.18 -9.36 2.51
CA ASN A 132 12.98 -8.90 1.37
C ASN A 132 13.98 -7.80 1.73
N GLY A 133 14.23 -7.53 3.01
CA GLY A 133 15.19 -6.54 3.49
C GLY A 133 14.78 -5.08 3.25
N VAL A 134 13.51 -4.84 2.93
CA VAL A 134 12.96 -3.49 2.76
C VAL A 134 12.93 -2.77 4.11
N LYS A 135 13.42 -1.53 4.15
CA LYS A 135 13.47 -0.73 5.38
C LYS A 135 12.35 0.30 5.49
N SER A 136 11.82 0.75 4.36
CA SER A 136 10.75 1.75 4.30
C SER A 136 9.63 1.30 3.37
N ILE A 137 8.37 1.38 3.84
CA ILE A 137 7.18 0.98 3.09
C ILE A 137 6.11 2.07 3.14
N ALA A 138 5.53 2.40 2.00
CA ALA A 138 4.42 3.35 1.90
C ALA A 138 3.12 2.66 1.50
N PHE A 139 2.08 2.83 2.31
CA PHE A 139 0.75 2.27 2.08
C PHE A 139 -0.19 3.32 1.49
N CYS A 140 -0.90 2.97 0.41
CA CYS A 140 -2.10 3.68 0.01
C CYS A 140 -3.29 3.30 0.89
N CYS A 141 -4.42 4.01 0.76
CA CYS A 141 -5.67 3.72 1.48
C CYS A 141 -6.34 2.47 0.88
N ILE A 142 -5.96 1.27 1.34
CA ILE A 142 -6.43 -0.01 0.79
C ILE A 142 -7.95 -0.14 0.93
N SER A 143 -8.64 -0.56 -0.13
CA SER A 143 -10.09 -0.82 -0.22
C SER A 143 -11.02 0.39 -0.08
N THR A 144 -10.53 1.61 0.16
CA THR A 144 -11.40 2.77 0.45
C THR A 144 -11.96 3.48 -0.79
N GLY A 145 -11.51 3.11 -1.98
CA GLY A 145 -12.05 3.59 -3.25
C GLY A 145 -13.15 2.67 -3.77
N GLU A 146 -12.88 2.03 -4.90
CA GLU A 146 -13.79 1.13 -5.62
C GLU A 146 -14.29 -0.08 -4.80
N PHE A 147 -13.64 -0.41 -3.69
CA PHE A 147 -14.01 -1.52 -2.83
C PHE A 147 -14.87 -1.11 -1.63
N HIS A 148 -15.23 0.17 -1.54
CA HIS A 148 -16.24 0.74 -0.63
C HIS A 148 -16.03 0.46 0.86
N PHE A 149 -14.81 0.21 1.29
CA PHE A 149 -14.51 0.07 2.73
C PHE A 149 -14.58 1.47 3.38
N PRO A 150 -15.28 1.63 4.53
CA PRO A 150 -15.36 2.93 5.22
C PRO A 150 -13.97 3.46 5.59
N ASN A 151 -13.67 4.70 5.19
CA ASN A 151 -12.31 5.26 5.27
C ASN A 151 -11.78 5.38 6.70
N ASP A 152 -12.62 5.78 7.64
CA ASP A 152 -12.28 5.93 9.06
C ASP A 152 -11.91 4.59 9.70
N ILE A 153 -12.72 3.56 9.45
CA ILE A 153 -12.47 2.22 9.96
C ILE A 153 -11.25 1.59 9.27
N ALA A 154 -11.07 1.82 7.96
CA ALA A 154 -9.92 1.33 7.23
C ALA A 154 -8.61 1.95 7.78
N ALA A 155 -8.60 3.25 8.02
CA ALA A 155 -7.45 3.96 8.58
C ALA A 155 -7.12 3.47 10.00
N GLN A 156 -8.13 3.24 10.84
CA GLN A 156 -7.94 2.67 12.17
C GLN A 156 -7.25 1.30 12.10
N ILE A 157 -7.77 0.39 11.26
CA ILE A 157 -7.18 -0.95 11.06
C ILE A 157 -5.74 -0.86 10.55
N ALA A 158 -5.47 0.05 9.60
CA ALA A 158 -4.13 0.27 9.07
C ALA A 158 -3.14 0.66 10.16
N VAL A 159 -3.50 1.67 10.96
CA VAL A 159 -2.65 2.20 12.04
C VAL A 159 -2.44 1.17 13.15
N GLU A 160 -3.50 0.50 13.60
CA GLU A 160 -3.42 -0.52 14.65
C GLU A 160 -2.55 -1.71 14.20
N THR A 161 -2.73 -2.18 12.96
CA THR A 161 -1.95 -3.30 12.42
C THR A 161 -0.47 -2.93 12.29
N ALA A 162 -0.16 -1.73 11.77
CA ALA A 162 1.22 -1.28 11.65
C ALA A 162 1.88 -1.06 13.02
N LYS A 163 1.18 -0.44 13.97
CA LYS A 163 1.68 -0.25 15.35
C LYS A 163 1.99 -1.60 16.02
N ASP A 164 1.11 -2.57 15.87
CA ASP A 164 1.30 -3.90 16.46
C ASP A 164 2.51 -4.61 15.83
N TYR A 165 2.61 -4.60 14.50
CA TYR A 165 3.71 -5.22 13.77
C TYR A 165 5.08 -4.60 14.13
N LEU A 166 5.16 -3.27 14.21
CA LEU A 166 6.40 -2.54 14.46
C LEU A 166 7.01 -2.78 15.86
N LYS A 167 6.27 -3.36 16.80
CA LYS A 167 6.81 -3.72 18.14
C LYS A 167 7.96 -4.71 18.07
N HIS A 168 7.99 -5.55 17.02
CA HIS A 168 8.94 -6.65 16.87
C HIS A 168 9.62 -6.65 15.48
N SER A 169 9.53 -5.55 14.74
CA SER A 169 9.98 -5.43 13.35
C SER A 169 11.26 -4.61 13.20
N GLU A 170 12.08 -5.04 12.24
CA GLU A 170 13.29 -4.37 11.78
C GLU A 170 13.00 -3.23 10.76
N LEU A 171 11.73 -3.04 10.35
CA LEU A 171 11.34 -1.91 9.52
C LEU A 171 11.66 -0.59 10.22
N GLU A 172 12.18 0.36 9.46
CA GLU A 172 12.59 1.67 9.96
C GLU A 172 11.51 2.73 9.75
N MET A 173 10.67 2.54 8.69
CA MET A 173 9.68 3.54 8.29
C MET A 173 8.45 2.91 7.67
N VAL A 174 7.27 3.23 8.20
CA VAL A 174 5.96 2.94 7.61
C VAL A 174 5.27 4.26 7.33
N ILE A 175 4.97 4.52 6.08
CA ILE A 175 4.35 5.76 5.59
C ILE A 175 2.90 5.47 5.23
N PHE A 176 1.96 6.16 5.85
CA PHE A 176 0.58 6.20 5.39
C PHE A 176 0.46 7.30 4.34
N ASN A 177 0.39 6.90 3.08
CA ASN A 177 0.18 7.83 1.98
C ASN A 177 -1.31 8.07 1.78
N VAL A 178 -1.69 9.33 1.81
CA VAL A 178 -3.05 9.81 1.50
C VAL A 178 -3.01 10.75 0.31
N PHE A 179 -4.04 10.71 -0.51
CA PHE A 179 -4.16 11.60 -1.66
C PHE A 179 -5.19 12.70 -1.41
N LYS A 180 -6.31 12.37 -0.76
CA LYS A 180 -7.42 13.29 -0.49
C LYS A 180 -7.29 13.94 0.89
N ASP A 181 -7.74 15.19 1.01
CA ASP A 181 -7.80 15.92 2.29
C ASP A 181 -8.69 15.22 3.33
N THR A 182 -9.74 14.53 2.87
CA THR A 182 -10.62 13.74 3.75
C THR A 182 -9.86 12.63 4.45
N ASP A 183 -9.02 11.89 3.72
CA ASP A 183 -8.22 10.81 4.27
C ASP A 183 -7.13 11.36 5.21
N LYS A 184 -6.49 12.48 4.83
CA LYS A 184 -5.51 13.16 5.68
C LYS A 184 -6.10 13.51 7.04
N LYS A 185 -7.27 14.14 7.08
CA LYS A 185 -7.96 14.51 8.33
C LYS A 185 -8.28 13.29 9.20
N ILE A 186 -8.62 12.14 8.60
CA ILE A 186 -8.88 10.89 9.32
C ILE A 186 -7.59 10.41 10.00
N TYR A 187 -6.51 10.31 9.24
CA TYR A 187 -5.22 9.87 9.80
C TYR A 187 -4.69 10.83 10.85
N GLU A 188 -4.72 12.14 10.63
CA GLU A 188 -4.30 13.15 11.61
C GLU A 188 -5.08 13.03 12.95
N LYS A 189 -6.37 12.69 12.90
CA LYS A 189 -7.20 12.49 14.09
C LYS A 189 -6.88 11.20 14.84
N LEU A 190 -6.55 10.11 14.11
CA LEU A 190 -6.21 8.81 14.71
C LEU A 190 -4.81 8.79 15.34
N LEU A 191 -3.98 9.74 14.97
CA LEU A 191 -2.55 9.75 15.22
C LEU A 191 -2.14 10.83 16.23
N ARG A 192 -3.14 11.61 16.70
CA ARG A 192 -3.00 12.48 17.89
C ARG A 192 -3.18 11.63 19.14
#